data_1e67b5931ae17657ffa5d51acfe2033a
#
_entry.id   1e67b5931ae17657ffa5d51acfe2033a
#
_cell.length_a   1.000
_cell.length_b   1.000
_cell.length_c   1.000
_cell.angle_alpha   90.00
_cell.angle_beta   90.00
_cell.angle_gamma   90.00
#
_symmetry.space_group_name_H-M   'P 1'
#
loop_
_entity.id
_entity.type
_entity.pdbx_description
1 polymer ?
#
loop_
_entity_poly.entity_id
_entity_poly.type
_entity_poly.pdbx_seq_one_letter_code
_entity_poly.pdbx_strand_id
1 'polypeptide(L)'
;QTNNQRTEFISAGKPGEEFCNKFNYEGFRYVIVQGLPVKPALGDAEALFIESDLEPVGSFECSNALFNRIHQVNLWTIRCLNLGGYMVDCPHRERMGYGDGQNGIDSQIMNLDASAFYGKWAVDWLDVQNPVTGKSAQFAPKNDDPSCWFLWGGMVDVMPWKAYVYYGDRRLLDRAYEAMVRYPAKYIDSFYTAGGIQQTGGDAGCDWVTPSNGMSAPPGTDLFVNCYRVYLSDLLAKSADVLGRTDEAKRHRARSQELKALIHSAYYKANETIYDSDRQLSQAMPLLMGVVPEALREPVLKQLEDIVMVKNKGHLDTGMLGTYFLIQ
;
A
#
# COMPACT_ATOMS: atom_id res chain seq x y z
N GLN A 1 -12.92 -17.86 -7.40
CA GLN A 1 -14.17 -17.36 -6.78
C GLN A 1 -14.82 -16.41 -7.76
N THR A 2 -15.98 -16.76 -8.27
CA THR A 2 -16.80 -15.83 -9.04
C THR A 2 -17.56 -14.96 -8.04
N ASN A 3 -17.10 -13.74 -7.88
CA ASN A 3 -17.85 -12.74 -7.12
C ASN A 3 -19.11 -12.44 -7.90
N ASN A 4 -20.25 -12.88 -7.35
CA ASN A 4 -21.54 -12.73 -7.99
C ASN A 4 -22.04 -11.30 -7.87
N GLN A 5 -21.62 -10.43 -8.81
CA GLN A 5 -22.18 -9.10 -8.97
C GLN A 5 -23.57 -9.24 -9.62
N ARG A 6 -24.59 -9.42 -8.80
CA ARG A 6 -25.97 -9.61 -9.23
C ARG A 6 -26.89 -8.68 -8.48
N THR A 7 -27.65 -7.94 -9.23
CA THR A 7 -28.76 -7.14 -8.73
C THR A 7 -30.07 -7.64 -9.28
N GLU A 8 -31.09 -7.71 -8.47
CA GLU A 8 -32.46 -8.09 -8.86
C GLU A 8 -33.41 -6.95 -8.64
N PHE A 9 -34.26 -6.70 -9.64
CA PHE A 9 -35.33 -5.73 -9.55
C PHE A 9 -36.66 -6.42 -9.87
N ILE A 10 -37.64 -6.25 -8.99
CA ILE A 10 -39.00 -6.77 -9.20
C ILE A 10 -39.87 -5.61 -9.62
N SER A 11 -40.25 -5.60 -10.91
CA SER A 11 -41.11 -4.59 -11.49
C SER A 11 -42.56 -4.71 -10.93
N ALA A 12 -43.18 -3.57 -10.67
CA ALA A 12 -44.60 -3.50 -10.36
C ALA A 12 -45.51 -3.51 -11.63
N GLY A 13 -44.88 -3.62 -12.80
CA GLY A 13 -45.59 -3.66 -14.09
C GLY A 13 -46.14 -2.34 -14.57
N LYS A 14 -45.59 -1.22 -14.09
CA LYS A 14 -46.00 0.12 -14.47
C LYS A 14 -45.12 0.67 -15.58
N PRO A 15 -45.71 1.45 -16.54
CA PRO A 15 -44.90 2.16 -17.53
C PRO A 15 -43.93 3.15 -16.88
N GLY A 16 -42.69 3.23 -17.41
CA GLY A 16 -41.69 4.22 -16.98
C GLY A 16 -41.02 3.88 -15.65
N GLU A 17 -41.04 2.61 -15.21
CA GLU A 17 -40.24 2.20 -14.05
C GLU A 17 -38.77 2.29 -14.37
N GLU A 18 -38.00 2.89 -13.45
CA GLU A 18 -36.57 2.98 -13.50
C GLU A 18 -35.96 2.30 -12.27
N PHE A 19 -34.79 1.71 -12.48
CA PHE A 19 -34.02 1.09 -11.40
C PHE A 19 -32.57 1.59 -11.42
N CYS A 20 -32.09 2.02 -10.26
CA CYS A 20 -30.71 2.36 -10.03
C CYS A 20 -30.28 1.90 -8.63
N ASN A 21 -29.10 1.30 -8.51
CA ASN A 21 -28.50 1.04 -7.21
C ASN A 21 -28.24 2.36 -6.46
N LYS A 22 -28.65 2.44 -5.20
CA LYS A 22 -28.47 3.66 -4.39
C LYS A 22 -27.29 3.58 -3.42
N PHE A 23 -27.04 2.41 -2.85
CA PHE A 23 -26.05 2.20 -1.79
C PHE A 23 -25.06 1.07 -2.12
N ASN A 24 -25.03 0.66 -3.37
CA ASN A 24 -24.11 -0.35 -3.87
C ASN A 24 -23.53 0.09 -5.21
N TYR A 25 -22.36 -0.37 -5.51
CA TYR A 25 -21.68 -0.15 -6.79
C TYR A 25 -21.12 -1.47 -7.31
N GLU A 26 -20.89 -1.54 -8.59
CA GLU A 26 -20.33 -2.73 -9.25
C GLU A 26 -19.15 -2.31 -10.14
N GLY A 27 -18.08 -3.10 -10.14
CA GLY A 27 -17.02 -2.96 -11.11
C GLY A 27 -17.28 -3.92 -12.27
N PHE A 28 -17.56 -3.42 -13.45
CA PHE A 28 -17.94 -4.25 -14.58
C PHE A 28 -17.38 -3.74 -15.92
N ARG A 29 -17.34 -4.63 -16.87
CA ARG A 29 -17.01 -4.36 -18.27
C ARG A 29 -18.20 -4.66 -19.18
N TYR A 30 -19.04 -5.62 -18.78
CA TYR A 30 -20.22 -6.07 -19.48
C TYR A 30 -21.36 -6.21 -18.50
N VAL A 31 -22.58 -5.90 -18.94
CA VAL A 31 -23.82 -6.09 -18.17
C VAL A 31 -24.71 -7.04 -18.92
N ILE A 32 -25.20 -8.06 -18.23
CA ILE A 32 -26.17 -9.01 -18.75
C ILE A 32 -27.49 -8.75 -18.07
N VAL A 33 -28.50 -8.40 -18.84
CA VAL A 33 -29.87 -8.20 -18.36
C VAL A 33 -30.74 -9.38 -18.75
N GLN A 34 -31.49 -9.93 -17.81
CA GLN A 34 -32.39 -11.07 -18.01
C GLN A 34 -33.79 -10.76 -17.49
N GLY A 35 -34.79 -11.45 -18.02
CA GLY A 35 -36.18 -11.35 -17.57
C GLY A 35 -36.96 -10.19 -18.17
N LEU A 36 -36.42 -9.47 -19.16
CA LEU A 36 -37.17 -8.47 -19.89
C LEU A 36 -38.10 -9.11 -20.93
N PRO A 37 -39.33 -8.58 -21.10
CA PRO A 37 -40.30 -9.10 -22.09
C PRO A 37 -39.87 -8.78 -23.53
N VAL A 38 -39.07 -7.75 -23.73
CA VAL A 38 -38.53 -7.33 -25.03
C VAL A 38 -37.04 -6.99 -24.89
N LYS A 39 -36.31 -7.07 -26.01
CA LYS A 39 -34.91 -6.67 -26.06
C LYS A 39 -34.80 -5.16 -25.80
N PRO A 40 -33.98 -4.70 -24.83
CA PRO A 40 -33.81 -3.28 -24.56
C PRO A 40 -33.07 -2.59 -25.72
N ALA A 41 -33.40 -1.31 -25.92
CA ALA A 41 -32.61 -0.42 -26.75
C ALA A 41 -31.36 0.10 -25.99
N LEU A 42 -30.40 0.64 -26.72
CA LEU A 42 -29.18 1.19 -26.09
C LEU A 42 -29.47 2.35 -25.12
N GLY A 43 -30.54 3.11 -25.37
CA GLY A 43 -30.95 4.22 -24.49
C GLY A 43 -31.71 3.79 -23.23
N ASP A 44 -32.06 2.51 -23.08
CA ASP A 44 -32.78 2.01 -21.91
C ASP A 44 -31.83 1.67 -20.73
N ALA A 45 -30.53 1.80 -20.92
CA ALA A 45 -29.55 1.58 -19.87
C ALA A 45 -28.44 2.63 -19.90
N GLU A 46 -28.11 3.15 -18.72
CA GLU A 46 -27.06 4.12 -18.51
C GLU A 46 -26.08 3.60 -17.45
N ALA A 47 -24.77 3.82 -17.67
CA ALA A 47 -23.73 3.55 -16.70
C ALA A 47 -23.37 4.84 -15.95
N LEU A 48 -23.53 4.83 -14.64
CA LEU A 48 -23.15 5.94 -13.78
C LEU A 48 -21.77 5.67 -13.19
N PHE A 49 -20.82 6.58 -13.42
CA PHE A 49 -19.51 6.55 -12.76
C PHE A 49 -19.61 7.21 -11.38
N ILE A 50 -19.12 6.49 -10.36
CA ILE A 50 -19.15 6.96 -8.97
C ILE A 50 -17.72 7.04 -8.47
N GLU A 51 -17.33 8.16 -7.90
CA GLU A 51 -16.05 8.39 -7.26
C GLU A 51 -16.17 9.38 -6.09
N SER A 52 -15.13 9.46 -5.25
CA SER A 52 -15.00 10.59 -4.33
C SER A 52 -14.66 11.83 -5.13
N ASP A 53 -15.42 12.92 -4.91
CA ASP A 53 -15.27 14.20 -5.62
C ASP A 53 -14.03 14.94 -5.10
N LEU A 54 -12.88 14.66 -5.69
CA LEU A 54 -11.59 15.25 -5.36
C LEU A 54 -11.13 16.18 -6.48
N GLU A 55 -10.83 17.42 -6.13
CA GLU A 55 -10.36 18.42 -7.09
C GLU A 55 -9.03 18.04 -7.72
N PRO A 56 -8.88 18.11 -9.05
CA PRO A 56 -7.60 17.95 -9.73
C PRO A 56 -6.62 19.08 -9.35
N VAL A 57 -5.44 18.76 -8.86
CA VAL A 57 -4.40 19.74 -8.45
C VAL A 57 -3.07 19.53 -9.13
N GLY A 58 -2.91 18.44 -9.88
CA GLY A 58 -1.69 18.13 -10.60
C GLY A 58 -1.94 17.70 -12.05
N SER A 59 -0.91 17.83 -12.85
CA SER A 59 -0.91 17.35 -14.23
C SER A 59 0.48 16.85 -14.60
N PHE A 60 0.53 15.91 -15.54
CA PHE A 60 1.77 15.39 -16.09
C PHE A 60 1.67 15.24 -17.61
N GLU A 61 2.65 15.80 -18.31
CA GLU A 61 2.81 15.62 -19.74
C GLU A 61 4.31 15.59 -20.09
N CYS A 62 4.70 14.71 -21.00
CA CYS A 62 6.06 14.63 -21.53
C CYS A 62 6.05 14.20 -22.99
N SER A 63 7.22 14.25 -23.64
CA SER A 63 7.38 13.85 -25.05
C SER A 63 7.17 12.35 -25.32
N ASN A 64 7.19 11.51 -24.30
CA ASN A 64 6.97 10.07 -24.42
C ASN A 64 5.49 9.72 -24.26
N ALA A 65 4.83 9.36 -25.35
CA ALA A 65 3.41 9.02 -25.34
C ALA A 65 3.06 7.83 -24.40
N LEU A 66 3.99 6.89 -24.20
CA LEU A 66 3.77 5.76 -23.29
C LEU A 66 3.67 6.23 -21.83
N PHE A 67 4.54 7.13 -21.40
CA PHE A 67 4.50 7.67 -20.04
C PHE A 67 3.23 8.50 -19.79
N ASN A 68 2.82 9.30 -20.77
CA ASN A 68 1.54 10.01 -20.69
C ASN A 68 0.37 9.04 -20.55
N ARG A 69 0.39 7.92 -21.29
CA ARG A 69 -0.66 6.89 -21.19
C ARG A 69 -0.63 6.15 -19.85
N ILE A 70 0.55 5.83 -19.30
CA ILE A 70 0.71 5.24 -17.97
C ILE A 70 0.10 6.17 -16.92
N HIS A 71 0.42 7.47 -16.95
CA HIS A 71 -0.15 8.45 -16.04
C HIS A 71 -1.69 8.50 -16.12
N GLN A 72 -2.25 8.57 -17.32
CA GLN A 72 -3.71 8.57 -17.51
C GLN A 72 -4.39 7.31 -16.96
N VAL A 73 -3.80 6.13 -17.22
CA VAL A 73 -4.35 4.86 -16.72
C VAL A 73 -4.25 4.78 -15.20
N ASN A 74 -3.13 5.25 -14.62
CA ASN A 74 -2.96 5.30 -13.17
C ASN A 74 -4.00 6.22 -12.52
N LEU A 75 -4.17 7.43 -13.03
CA LEU A 75 -5.16 8.38 -12.52
C LEU A 75 -6.59 7.83 -12.65
N TRP A 76 -6.91 7.21 -13.78
CA TRP A 76 -8.20 6.56 -13.97
C TRP A 76 -8.44 5.43 -12.97
N THR A 77 -7.42 4.62 -12.71
CA THR A 77 -7.46 3.56 -11.70
C THR A 77 -7.72 4.13 -10.31
N ILE A 78 -6.99 5.17 -9.91
CA ILE A 78 -7.18 5.84 -8.61
C ILE A 78 -8.63 6.32 -8.46
N ARG A 79 -9.19 6.99 -9.47
CA ARG A 79 -10.56 7.47 -9.46
C ARG A 79 -11.57 6.32 -9.31
N CYS A 80 -11.36 5.22 -10.03
CA CYS A 80 -12.21 4.02 -9.90
C CYS A 80 -12.15 3.36 -8.52
N LEU A 81 -11.05 3.55 -7.77
CA LEU A 81 -10.84 2.93 -6.46
C LEU A 81 -11.22 3.84 -5.29
N ASN A 82 -11.37 5.15 -5.53
CA ASN A 82 -11.70 6.15 -4.50
C ASN A 82 -13.20 6.18 -4.20
N LEU A 83 -13.66 5.32 -3.32
CA LEU A 83 -15.07 5.15 -3.02
C LEU A 83 -15.33 5.31 -1.51
N GLY A 84 -16.20 6.25 -1.15
CA GLY A 84 -16.66 6.41 0.24
C GLY A 84 -15.63 6.95 1.22
N GLY A 85 -14.59 7.66 0.74
CA GLY A 85 -13.53 8.26 1.58
C GLY A 85 -12.47 7.28 2.01
N TYR A 86 -12.26 6.24 1.24
CA TYR A 86 -11.16 5.27 1.32
C TYR A 86 -10.85 4.68 -0.07
N MET A 87 -9.69 4.08 -0.23
CA MET A 87 -9.31 3.39 -1.46
C MET A 87 -9.59 1.90 -1.32
N VAL A 88 -10.42 1.36 -2.20
CA VAL A 88 -10.67 -0.10 -2.28
C VAL A 88 -9.59 -0.77 -3.14
N ASP A 89 -9.38 -2.06 -2.95
CA ASP A 89 -8.50 -2.86 -3.83
C ASP A 89 -9.16 -3.07 -5.21
N CYS A 90 -10.32 -3.69 -5.23
CA CYS A 90 -11.03 -3.94 -6.50
C CYS A 90 -12.56 -3.78 -6.34
N PRO A 91 -13.18 -2.83 -7.07
CA PRO A 91 -14.58 -2.45 -6.89
C PRO A 91 -15.59 -3.57 -7.11
N HIS A 92 -15.22 -4.60 -7.91
CA HIS A 92 -16.09 -5.74 -8.16
C HIS A 92 -16.21 -6.68 -6.94
N ARG A 93 -15.29 -6.59 -5.99
CA ARG A 93 -15.21 -7.49 -4.83
C ARG A 93 -15.24 -6.75 -3.50
N GLU A 94 -14.52 -5.63 -3.41
CA GLU A 94 -14.24 -4.95 -2.15
C GLU A 94 -15.22 -3.82 -1.86
N ARG A 95 -15.48 -3.61 -0.58
CA ARG A 95 -16.36 -2.55 -0.04
C ARG A 95 -15.74 -1.84 1.16
N MET A 96 -14.42 -1.91 1.28
CA MET A 96 -13.64 -1.36 2.40
C MET A 96 -12.28 -0.90 1.90
N GLY A 97 -11.65 0.02 2.64
CA GLY A 97 -10.30 0.48 2.33
C GLY A 97 -9.25 -0.56 2.68
N TYR A 98 -8.31 -0.76 1.79
CA TYR A 98 -7.22 -1.75 1.92
C TYR A 98 -5.89 -1.09 2.28
N GLY A 99 -5.05 -1.80 3.04
CA GLY A 99 -3.72 -1.33 3.44
C GLY A 99 -2.72 -1.20 2.29
N ASP A 100 -2.96 -1.87 1.17
CA ASP A 100 -2.18 -1.70 -0.06
C ASP A 100 -2.38 -0.31 -0.71
N GLY A 101 -3.42 0.42 -0.33
CA GLY A 101 -3.60 1.82 -0.71
C GLY A 101 -2.40 2.71 -0.38
N GLN A 102 -1.49 2.30 0.55
CA GLN A 102 -0.27 3.03 0.86
C GLN A 102 0.63 3.28 -0.37
N ASN A 103 0.59 2.40 -1.37
CA ASN A 103 1.35 2.56 -2.61
C ASN A 103 0.76 3.63 -3.53
N GLY A 104 -0.53 3.91 -3.39
CA GLY A 104 -1.24 4.91 -4.19
C GLY A 104 -1.21 6.33 -3.61
N ILE A 105 -0.81 6.52 -2.34
CA ILE A 105 -0.90 7.80 -1.65
C ILE A 105 -0.19 8.92 -2.41
N ASP A 106 1.08 8.73 -2.75
CA ASP A 106 1.87 9.76 -3.43
C ASP A 106 1.27 10.12 -4.79
N SER A 107 0.89 9.11 -5.57
CA SER A 107 0.28 9.30 -6.88
C SER A 107 -1.07 10.03 -6.80
N GLN A 108 -1.88 9.70 -5.81
CA GLN A 108 -3.16 10.38 -5.60
C GLN A 108 -2.97 11.83 -5.18
N ILE A 109 -2.13 12.09 -4.18
CA ILE A 109 -1.91 13.44 -3.63
C ILE A 109 -1.28 14.38 -4.68
N MET A 110 -0.38 13.86 -5.53
CA MET A 110 0.23 14.67 -6.60
C MET A 110 -0.76 15.08 -7.68
N ASN A 111 -1.88 14.41 -7.81
CA ASN A 111 -2.87 14.65 -8.86
C ASN A 111 -4.19 15.24 -8.36
N LEU A 112 -4.59 14.93 -7.12
CA LEU A 112 -5.90 15.27 -6.55
C LEU A 112 -5.73 15.90 -5.16
N ASP A 113 -6.54 16.87 -4.80
CA ASP A 113 -6.62 17.35 -3.41
C ASP A 113 -7.31 16.29 -2.54
N ALA A 114 -6.49 15.48 -1.92
CA ALA A 114 -6.93 14.38 -1.08
C ALA A 114 -6.73 14.64 0.43
N SER A 115 -6.58 15.91 0.85
CA SER A 115 -6.32 16.25 2.25
C SER A 115 -7.42 15.77 3.19
N ALA A 116 -8.67 16.07 2.89
CA ALA A 116 -9.83 15.61 3.67
C ALA A 116 -10.02 14.09 3.58
N PHE A 117 -9.77 13.50 2.40
CA PHE A 117 -9.85 12.07 2.16
C PHE A 117 -8.89 11.30 3.07
N TYR A 118 -7.61 11.65 3.07
CA TYR A 118 -6.61 11.01 3.93
C TYR A 118 -6.76 11.38 5.40
N GLY A 119 -7.21 12.59 5.71
CA GLY A 119 -7.54 12.98 7.07
C GLY A 119 -8.63 12.09 7.70
N LYS A 120 -9.68 11.81 6.94
CA LYS A 120 -10.75 10.87 7.36
C LYS A 120 -10.25 9.44 7.43
N TRP A 121 -9.60 8.96 6.39
CA TRP A 121 -9.20 7.55 6.31
C TRP A 121 -8.10 7.19 7.32
N ALA A 122 -7.19 8.12 7.65
CA ALA A 122 -6.23 7.92 8.74
C ALA A 122 -6.94 7.68 10.08
N VAL A 123 -8.02 8.41 10.35
CA VAL A 123 -8.80 8.21 11.58
C VAL A 123 -9.45 6.82 11.61
N ASP A 124 -9.97 6.33 10.49
CA ASP A 124 -10.50 4.96 10.40
C ASP A 124 -9.43 3.92 10.78
N TRP A 125 -8.18 4.12 10.34
CA TRP A 125 -7.06 3.24 10.71
C TRP A 125 -6.71 3.30 12.20
N LEU A 126 -6.84 4.46 12.84
CA LEU A 126 -6.69 4.58 14.28
C LEU A 126 -7.81 3.84 15.04
N ASP A 127 -9.03 3.95 14.55
CA ASP A 127 -10.22 3.36 15.19
C ASP A 127 -10.23 1.82 15.12
N VAL A 128 -9.66 1.22 14.07
CA VAL A 128 -9.57 -0.25 13.94
C VAL A 128 -8.36 -0.86 14.66
N GLN A 129 -7.40 -0.06 15.11
CA GLN A 129 -6.24 -0.58 15.84
C GLN A 129 -6.62 -1.06 17.24
N ASN A 130 -6.19 -2.27 17.61
CA ASN A 130 -6.34 -2.76 18.97
C ASN A 130 -5.43 -1.98 19.94
N PRO A 131 -5.96 -1.27 20.94
CA PRO A 131 -5.17 -0.39 21.81
C PRO A 131 -4.24 -1.16 22.78
N VAL A 132 -4.52 -2.44 23.04
CA VAL A 132 -3.73 -3.28 23.95
C VAL A 132 -2.58 -3.95 23.21
N THR A 133 -2.88 -4.66 22.13
CA THR A 133 -1.90 -5.45 21.38
C THR A 133 -1.15 -4.66 20.32
N GLY A 134 -1.64 -3.48 19.95
CA GLY A 134 -1.11 -2.68 18.84
C GLY A 134 -1.46 -3.24 17.45
N LYS A 135 -2.13 -4.40 17.38
CA LYS A 135 -2.53 -5.00 16.09
C LYS A 135 -3.42 -4.03 15.32
N SER A 136 -3.04 -3.73 14.10
CA SER A 136 -3.89 -3.02 13.15
C SER A 136 -4.77 -4.04 12.39
N ALA A 137 -5.60 -3.57 11.46
CA ALA A 137 -6.36 -4.41 10.55
C ALA A 137 -5.68 -4.48 9.18
N GLN A 138 -6.19 -5.28 8.26
CA GLN A 138 -5.87 -5.20 6.84
C GLN A 138 -6.72 -4.14 6.13
N PHE A 139 -7.85 -3.80 6.71
CA PHE A 139 -8.88 -2.91 6.16
C PHE A 139 -9.29 -1.85 7.18
N ALA A 140 -9.67 -0.68 6.70
CA ALA A 140 -10.34 0.34 7.48
C ALA A 140 -11.39 1.05 6.59
N PRO A 141 -12.61 1.29 7.11
CA PRO A 141 -13.05 1.24 8.53
C PRO A 141 -13.52 -0.14 9.04
N LYS A 142 -13.41 -1.20 8.27
CA LYS A 142 -13.87 -2.54 8.67
C LYS A 142 -12.84 -3.25 9.58
N ASN A 143 -13.30 -3.95 10.63
CA ASN A 143 -12.43 -4.61 11.62
C ASN A 143 -12.94 -6.00 12.03
N ASP A 144 -13.50 -6.78 11.12
CA ASP A 144 -13.96 -8.14 11.37
C ASP A 144 -13.00 -9.22 10.85
N ASP A 145 -11.90 -8.83 10.22
CA ASP A 145 -10.86 -9.74 9.75
C ASP A 145 -9.78 -9.93 10.83
N PRO A 146 -9.55 -11.18 11.29
CA PRO A 146 -8.51 -11.46 12.28
C PRO A 146 -7.09 -11.36 11.72
N SER A 147 -6.91 -11.32 10.40
CA SER A 147 -5.61 -11.20 9.78
C SER A 147 -5.09 -9.76 9.80
N CYS A 148 -3.79 -9.62 9.83
CA CYS A 148 -3.12 -8.33 9.67
C CYS A 148 -1.71 -8.58 9.15
N TRP A 149 -1.51 -8.43 7.86
CA TRP A 149 -0.17 -8.42 7.30
C TRP A 149 0.56 -7.14 7.70
N PHE A 150 1.81 -7.27 8.12
CA PHE A 150 2.59 -6.12 8.63
C PHE A 150 2.64 -4.95 7.67
N LEU A 151 2.75 -5.24 6.39
CA LEU A 151 2.81 -4.22 5.34
C LEU A 151 1.49 -3.45 5.22
N TRP A 152 0.35 -4.14 5.24
CA TRP A 152 -0.97 -3.50 5.17
C TRP A 152 -1.29 -2.71 6.44
N GLY A 153 -1.03 -3.31 7.60
CA GLY A 153 -1.23 -2.64 8.89
C GLY A 153 -0.34 -1.41 9.08
N GLY A 154 0.78 -1.32 8.36
CA GLY A 154 1.66 -0.16 8.34
C GLY A 154 1.01 1.14 7.84
N MET A 155 -0.20 1.07 7.27
CA MET A 155 -0.99 2.27 6.95
C MET A 155 -1.18 3.20 8.15
N VAL A 156 -1.24 2.67 9.37
CA VAL A 156 -1.37 3.46 10.59
C VAL A 156 -0.17 4.40 10.79
N ASP A 157 1.00 4.04 10.28
CA ASP A 157 2.23 4.83 10.34
C ASP A 157 2.41 5.69 9.07
N VAL A 158 2.20 5.10 7.91
CA VAL A 158 2.52 5.72 6.61
C VAL A 158 1.58 6.88 6.30
N MET A 159 0.28 6.70 6.50
CA MET A 159 -0.71 7.70 6.10
C MET A 159 -0.62 9.01 6.88
N PRO A 160 -0.54 9.05 8.23
CA PRO A 160 -0.39 10.30 8.97
C PRO A 160 0.92 11.03 8.63
N TRP A 161 2.00 10.28 8.41
CA TRP A 161 3.27 10.87 7.98
C TRP A 161 3.17 11.51 6.59
N LYS A 162 2.58 10.82 5.60
CA LYS A 162 2.37 11.35 4.25
C LYS A 162 1.44 12.57 4.26
N ALA A 163 0.35 12.55 5.03
CA ALA A 163 -0.53 13.70 5.20
C ALA A 163 0.23 14.91 5.75
N TYR A 164 1.15 14.70 6.71
CA TYR A 164 2.01 15.79 7.20
C TYR A 164 2.96 16.28 6.10
N VAL A 165 3.63 15.39 5.38
CA VAL A 165 4.63 15.78 4.37
C VAL A 165 4.00 16.62 3.25
N TYR A 166 2.82 16.25 2.78
CA TYR A 166 2.17 16.91 1.65
C TYR A 166 1.27 18.08 2.03
N TYR A 167 0.60 18.01 3.17
CA TYR A 167 -0.39 19.02 3.58
C TYR A 167 -0.01 19.80 4.85
N GLY A 168 1.07 19.44 5.52
CA GLY A 168 1.48 20.08 6.78
C GLY A 168 0.54 19.76 7.95
N ASP A 169 -0.27 18.71 7.88
CA ASP A 169 -1.25 18.40 8.95
C ASP A 169 -0.58 17.79 10.18
N ARG A 170 0.03 18.67 10.96
CA ARG A 170 0.65 18.31 12.24
C ARG A 170 -0.35 17.79 13.27
N ARG A 171 -1.62 18.25 13.22
CA ARG A 171 -2.65 17.82 14.18
C ARG A 171 -3.01 16.34 13.98
N LEU A 172 -3.13 15.90 12.72
CA LEU A 172 -3.34 14.50 12.41
C LEU A 172 -2.15 13.64 12.85
N LEU A 173 -0.93 14.10 12.57
CA LEU A 173 0.29 13.42 12.98
C LEU A 173 0.38 13.27 14.51
N ASP A 174 0.07 14.33 15.26
CA ASP A 174 0.07 14.29 16.74
C ASP A 174 -1.00 13.32 17.28
N ARG A 175 -2.21 13.38 16.72
CA ARG A 175 -3.30 12.45 17.07
C ARG A 175 -2.94 10.99 16.82
N ALA A 176 -2.24 10.71 15.73
CA ALA A 176 -1.88 9.36 15.31
C ALA A 176 -0.65 8.79 16.03
N TYR A 177 0.22 9.64 16.58
CA TYR A 177 1.56 9.26 16.99
C TYR A 177 1.60 8.07 17.96
N GLU A 178 0.74 8.04 18.98
CA GLU A 178 0.70 6.92 19.93
C GLU A 178 0.26 5.59 19.27
N ALA A 179 -0.59 5.64 18.27
CA ALA A 179 -0.98 4.47 17.50
C ALA A 179 0.17 4.01 16.59
N MET A 180 0.87 4.95 15.96
CA MET A 180 2.08 4.70 15.17
C MET A 180 3.18 4.03 15.99
N VAL A 181 3.45 4.52 17.21
CA VAL A 181 4.43 3.89 18.13
C VAL A 181 3.98 2.49 18.54
N ARG A 182 2.72 2.30 18.78
CA ARG A 182 2.15 1.06 19.29
C ARG A 182 2.21 -0.07 18.27
N TYR A 183 2.04 0.24 16.99
CA TYR A 183 2.01 -0.76 15.93
C TYR A 183 3.34 -1.53 15.82
N PRO A 184 4.50 -0.94 15.56
CA PRO A 184 5.76 -1.68 15.52
C PRO A 184 6.17 -2.24 16.88
N ALA A 185 6.03 -1.47 17.96
CA ALA A 185 6.57 -1.84 19.26
C ALA A 185 5.81 -2.97 19.96
N LYS A 186 4.49 -3.05 19.80
CA LYS A 186 3.68 -4.09 20.46
C LYS A 186 3.26 -5.20 19.52
N TYR A 187 2.87 -4.87 18.29
CA TYR A 187 2.39 -5.90 17.35
C TYR A 187 3.53 -6.51 16.55
N ILE A 188 4.27 -5.74 15.78
CA ILE A 188 5.33 -6.29 14.93
C ILE A 188 6.40 -6.97 15.79
N ASP A 189 6.93 -6.29 16.81
CA ASP A 189 8.01 -6.84 17.64
C ASP A 189 7.61 -8.11 18.43
N SER A 190 6.30 -8.38 18.62
CA SER A 190 5.82 -9.62 19.26
C SER A 190 6.14 -10.89 18.46
N PHE A 191 6.40 -10.77 17.17
CA PHE A 191 6.73 -11.90 16.29
C PHE A 191 8.24 -12.19 16.20
N TYR A 192 9.07 -11.38 16.87
CA TYR A 192 10.52 -11.52 16.74
C TYR A 192 11.15 -12.31 17.89
N THR A 193 12.09 -13.17 17.51
CA THR A 193 12.94 -13.89 18.46
C THR A 193 13.94 -12.95 19.16
N ALA A 194 14.64 -13.45 20.19
CA ALA A 194 15.65 -12.68 20.93
C ALA A 194 16.75 -12.05 20.04
N GLY A 195 16.96 -12.54 18.81
CA GLY A 195 17.90 -11.97 17.84
C GLY A 195 17.37 -10.76 17.07
N GLY A 196 16.10 -10.38 17.25
CA GLY A 196 15.51 -9.20 16.61
C GLY A 196 15.28 -9.28 15.08
N ILE A 197 15.58 -10.41 14.44
CA ILE A 197 15.35 -10.67 13.01
C ILE A 197 14.22 -11.68 12.85
N GLN A 198 13.26 -11.37 11.99
CA GLN A 198 12.21 -12.32 11.66
C GLN A 198 12.78 -13.49 10.89
N GLN A 199 12.45 -14.67 11.34
CA GLN A 199 12.68 -15.90 10.61
C GLN A 199 11.31 -16.55 10.34
N THR A 200 10.94 -16.59 9.07
CA THR A 200 9.77 -17.29 8.49
C THR A 200 8.57 -17.48 9.40
N GLY A 201 7.63 -16.57 9.33
CA GLY A 201 6.31 -16.75 9.89
C GLY A 201 5.26 -16.23 8.92
N GLY A 202 4.42 -17.10 8.41
CA GLY A 202 3.54 -16.93 7.26
C GLY A 202 2.55 -15.77 7.23
N ASP A 203 2.42 -14.95 8.28
CA ASP A 203 1.46 -13.85 8.37
C ASP A 203 2.10 -12.46 8.20
N ALA A 204 3.39 -12.37 7.91
CA ALA A 204 4.06 -11.08 7.78
C ALA A 204 3.68 -10.30 6.51
N GLY A 205 3.10 -10.97 5.54
CA GLY A 205 2.91 -10.45 4.20
C GLY A 205 4.16 -10.60 3.34
N CYS A 206 4.04 -10.36 2.07
CA CYS A 206 5.14 -10.48 1.11
C CYS A 206 5.02 -9.41 0.02
N ASP A 207 5.98 -9.38 -0.89
CA ASP A 207 5.86 -8.62 -2.12
C ASP A 207 4.83 -9.33 -3.03
N TRP A 208 3.59 -8.85 -2.97
CA TRP A 208 2.43 -9.52 -3.51
C TRP A 208 2.39 -9.48 -5.03
N VAL A 209 2.14 -10.64 -5.67
CA VAL A 209 1.95 -10.80 -7.12
C VAL A 209 3.18 -10.38 -7.92
N THR A 210 4.33 -10.99 -7.65
CA THR A 210 5.50 -10.81 -8.51
C THR A 210 5.34 -11.59 -9.82
N PRO A 211 5.88 -11.11 -10.96
CA PRO A 211 5.79 -11.80 -12.24
C PRO A 211 6.29 -13.26 -12.20
N SER A 212 7.35 -13.53 -11.45
CA SER A 212 7.95 -14.86 -11.36
C SER A 212 7.29 -15.80 -10.35
N ASN A 213 6.62 -15.28 -9.30
CA ASN A 213 6.06 -16.09 -8.22
C ASN A 213 4.53 -16.00 -8.10
N GLY A 214 3.88 -15.11 -8.85
CA GLY A 214 2.44 -14.91 -8.76
C GLY A 214 2.02 -14.56 -7.33
N MET A 215 1.02 -15.26 -6.80
CA MET A 215 0.47 -15.04 -5.46
C MET A 215 1.27 -15.75 -4.34
N SER A 216 2.33 -16.47 -4.66
CA SER A 216 3.19 -17.10 -3.65
C SER A 216 4.20 -16.11 -3.09
N ALA A 217 4.55 -16.28 -1.82
CA ALA A 217 5.61 -15.48 -1.20
C ALA A 217 6.94 -15.71 -1.94
N PRO A 218 7.57 -14.67 -2.51
CA PRO A 218 8.84 -14.83 -3.20
C PRO A 218 10.00 -15.01 -2.20
N PRO A 219 11.13 -15.58 -2.63
CA PRO A 219 12.36 -15.52 -1.85
C PRO A 219 12.71 -14.08 -1.47
N GLY A 220 13.27 -13.86 -0.28
CA GLY A 220 13.58 -12.52 0.23
C GLY A 220 12.47 -11.86 1.03
N THR A 221 11.35 -12.55 1.27
CA THR A 221 10.23 -12.02 2.06
C THR A 221 10.67 -11.58 3.46
N ASP A 222 11.50 -12.37 4.15
CA ASP A 222 11.96 -12.01 5.50
C ASP A 222 12.85 -10.77 5.48
N LEU A 223 13.74 -10.66 4.51
CA LEU A 223 14.56 -9.46 4.31
C LEU A 223 13.67 -8.24 4.07
N PHE A 224 12.67 -8.36 3.21
CA PHE A 224 11.73 -7.29 2.89
C PHE A 224 11.00 -6.79 4.14
N VAL A 225 10.43 -7.69 4.92
CA VAL A 225 9.70 -7.36 6.15
C VAL A 225 10.63 -6.69 7.18
N ASN A 226 11.85 -7.19 7.35
CA ASN A 226 12.82 -6.59 8.26
C ASN A 226 13.24 -5.18 7.80
N CYS A 227 13.44 -4.96 6.50
CA CYS A 227 13.68 -3.63 5.94
C CYS A 227 12.48 -2.68 6.13
N TYR A 228 11.26 -3.19 6.07
CA TYR A 228 10.06 -2.39 6.34
C TYR A 228 10.00 -1.92 7.80
N ARG A 229 10.52 -2.69 8.77
CA ARG A 229 10.67 -2.23 10.17
C ARG A 229 11.63 -1.04 10.28
N VAL A 230 12.72 -1.03 9.50
CA VAL A 230 13.61 0.14 9.42
C VAL A 230 12.84 1.34 8.91
N TYR A 231 12.05 1.17 7.85
CA TYR A 231 11.18 2.22 7.30
C TYR A 231 10.25 2.81 8.35
N LEU A 232 9.52 1.98 9.10
CA LEU A 232 8.63 2.45 10.17
C LEU A 232 9.40 3.15 11.29
N SER A 233 10.57 2.63 11.70
CA SER A 233 11.40 3.27 12.73
C SER A 233 11.89 4.66 12.30
N ASP A 234 12.24 4.82 11.02
CA ASP A 234 12.67 6.10 10.45
C ASP A 234 11.47 7.07 10.33
N LEU A 235 10.25 6.60 10.00
CA LEU A 235 9.04 7.42 10.01
C LEU A 235 8.73 7.92 11.44
N LEU A 236 8.81 7.06 12.43
CA LEU A 236 8.59 7.41 13.83
C LEU A 236 9.61 8.43 14.32
N ALA A 237 10.89 8.27 13.97
CA ALA A 237 11.93 9.25 14.33
C ALA A 237 11.64 10.64 13.76
N LYS A 238 11.29 10.69 12.46
CA LYS A 238 10.91 11.94 11.78
C LYS A 238 9.65 12.56 12.37
N SER A 239 8.64 11.75 12.66
CA SER A 239 7.38 12.19 13.28
C SER A 239 7.61 12.76 14.67
N ALA A 240 8.45 12.11 15.48
CA ALA A 240 8.82 12.58 16.80
C ALA A 240 9.58 13.92 16.75
N ASP A 241 10.47 14.12 15.77
CA ASP A 241 11.14 15.41 15.57
C ASP A 241 10.14 16.52 15.26
N VAL A 242 9.24 16.29 14.33
CA VAL A 242 8.20 17.27 13.97
C VAL A 242 7.33 17.64 15.18
N LEU A 243 7.04 16.67 16.04
CA LEU A 243 6.23 16.86 17.24
C LEU A 243 7.01 17.45 18.43
N GLY A 244 8.33 17.57 18.33
CA GLY A 244 9.20 18.05 19.40
C GLY A 244 9.50 17.02 20.49
N ARG A 245 9.27 15.74 20.20
CA ARG A 245 9.48 14.60 21.11
C ARG A 245 10.93 14.09 21.00
N THR A 246 11.89 14.93 21.37
CA THR A 246 13.33 14.72 21.11
C THR A 246 13.88 13.37 21.60
N ASP A 247 13.52 12.93 22.80
CA ASP A 247 14.04 11.67 23.36
C ASP A 247 13.43 10.44 22.66
N GLU A 248 12.20 10.55 22.22
CA GLU A 248 11.55 9.51 21.42
C GLU A 248 12.19 9.42 20.02
N ALA A 249 12.45 10.56 19.40
CA ALA A 249 13.17 10.61 18.13
C ALA A 249 14.55 9.93 18.21
N LYS A 250 15.31 10.18 19.30
CA LYS A 250 16.59 9.49 19.54
C LYS A 250 16.42 7.98 19.68
N ARG A 251 15.40 7.53 20.44
CA ARG A 251 15.12 6.09 20.61
C ARG A 251 14.78 5.42 19.29
N HIS A 252 13.91 6.02 18.47
CA HIS A 252 13.54 5.47 17.17
C HIS A 252 14.72 5.44 16.20
N ARG A 253 15.59 6.45 16.18
CA ARG A 253 16.84 6.42 15.40
C ARG A 253 17.78 5.31 15.87
N ALA A 254 17.95 5.15 17.16
CA ALA A 254 18.78 4.08 17.72
C ALA A 254 18.23 2.70 17.31
N ARG A 255 16.92 2.52 17.37
CA ARG A 255 16.26 1.28 16.90
C ARG A 255 16.46 1.03 15.41
N SER A 256 16.33 2.07 14.58
CA SER A 256 16.62 1.96 13.14
C SER A 256 18.06 1.52 12.90
N GLN A 257 19.03 2.12 13.57
CA GLN A 257 20.46 1.75 13.41
C GLN A 257 20.75 0.32 13.87
N GLU A 258 20.16 -0.12 14.98
CA GLU A 258 20.24 -1.49 15.45
C GLU A 258 19.71 -2.49 14.41
N LEU A 259 18.50 -2.21 13.87
CA LEU A 259 17.89 -3.06 12.84
C LEU A 259 18.75 -3.11 11.57
N LYS A 260 19.29 -1.98 11.12
CA LYS A 260 20.18 -1.91 9.96
C LYS A 260 21.41 -2.81 10.14
N ALA A 261 22.05 -2.77 11.30
CA ALA A 261 23.21 -3.61 11.61
C ALA A 261 22.84 -5.11 11.64
N LEU A 262 21.72 -5.46 12.28
CA LEU A 262 21.25 -6.85 12.35
C LEU A 262 20.89 -7.39 10.95
N ILE A 263 20.19 -6.61 10.12
CA ILE A 263 19.82 -7.02 8.77
C ILE A 263 21.05 -7.20 7.90
N HIS A 264 22.01 -6.28 7.97
CA HIS A 264 23.26 -6.41 7.24
C HIS A 264 23.99 -7.69 7.62
N SER A 265 24.17 -7.94 8.92
CA SER A 265 24.84 -9.14 9.42
C SER A 265 24.14 -10.44 9.03
N ALA A 266 22.80 -10.45 8.98
CA ALA A 266 22.04 -11.67 8.72
C ALA A 266 21.90 -12.00 7.24
N TYR A 267 21.84 -11.00 6.36
CA TYR A 267 21.44 -11.22 4.96
C TYR A 267 22.52 -10.88 3.93
N TYR A 268 23.56 -10.14 4.29
CA TYR A 268 24.62 -9.82 3.33
C TYR A 268 25.53 -11.01 3.02
N LYS A 269 25.68 -11.35 1.75
CA LYS A 269 26.54 -12.42 1.22
C LYS A 269 27.77 -11.81 0.57
N ALA A 270 28.86 -11.71 1.31
CA ALA A 270 30.07 -11.00 0.87
C ALA A 270 30.72 -11.59 -0.39
N ASN A 271 30.65 -12.91 -0.57
CA ASN A 271 31.21 -13.63 -1.74
C ASN A 271 30.42 -13.36 -3.03
N GLU A 272 29.15 -12.91 -2.93
CA GLU A 272 28.28 -12.63 -4.06
C GLU A 272 27.98 -11.13 -4.19
N THR A 273 28.29 -10.34 -3.15
CA THR A 273 27.98 -8.90 -3.07
C THR A 273 26.49 -8.61 -3.15
N ILE A 274 25.65 -9.49 -2.64
CA ILE A 274 24.19 -9.37 -2.64
C ILE A 274 23.59 -9.56 -1.24
N TYR A 275 22.34 -9.17 -1.09
CA TYR A 275 21.53 -9.49 0.08
C TYR A 275 20.59 -10.64 -0.23
N ASP A 276 20.56 -11.64 0.65
CA ASP A 276 19.65 -12.79 0.65
C ASP A 276 19.62 -13.58 -0.67
N SER A 277 19.12 -13.01 -1.74
CA SER A 277 18.95 -13.64 -3.04
C SER A 277 19.21 -12.68 -4.20
N ASP A 278 19.43 -13.22 -5.40
CA ASP A 278 19.65 -12.47 -6.63
C ASP A 278 18.33 -11.92 -7.25
N ARG A 279 17.49 -11.31 -6.39
CA ARG A 279 16.24 -10.65 -6.79
C ARG A 279 16.35 -9.13 -6.68
N GLN A 280 15.58 -8.43 -7.47
CA GLN A 280 15.58 -6.96 -7.51
C GLN A 280 15.29 -6.36 -6.14
N LEU A 281 14.22 -6.81 -5.48
CA LEU A 281 13.80 -6.28 -4.19
C LEU A 281 14.79 -6.58 -3.07
N SER A 282 15.50 -7.72 -3.14
CA SER A 282 16.53 -8.10 -2.17
C SER A 282 17.72 -7.14 -2.16
N GLN A 283 17.96 -6.41 -3.25
CA GLN A 283 19.00 -5.37 -3.31
C GLN A 283 18.40 -3.98 -3.08
N ALA A 284 17.24 -3.70 -3.67
CA ALA A 284 16.61 -2.37 -3.61
C ALA A 284 16.25 -1.96 -2.18
N MET A 285 15.62 -2.84 -1.40
CA MET A 285 15.19 -2.50 -0.04
C MET A 285 16.36 -2.18 0.91
N PRO A 286 17.44 -2.98 0.99
CA PRO A 286 18.60 -2.62 1.81
C PRO A 286 19.28 -1.31 1.37
N LEU A 287 19.35 -1.04 0.06
CA LEU A 287 19.88 0.22 -0.46
C LEU A 287 19.04 1.42 -0.05
N LEU A 288 17.73 1.34 -0.25
CA LEU A 288 16.78 2.41 0.03
C LEU A 288 16.70 2.70 1.55
N MET A 289 16.67 1.65 2.38
CA MET A 289 16.58 1.78 3.84
C MET A 289 17.91 2.12 4.51
N GLY A 290 19.01 2.27 3.76
CA GLY A 290 20.33 2.57 4.31
C GLY A 290 20.88 1.45 5.20
N VAL A 291 20.52 0.21 4.88
CA VAL A 291 21.08 -1.00 5.50
C VAL A 291 22.46 -1.30 4.96
N VAL A 292 22.70 -0.98 3.68
CA VAL A 292 23.97 -1.20 2.99
C VAL A 292 25.02 -0.20 3.51
N PRO A 293 26.16 -0.65 4.09
CA PRO A 293 27.25 0.24 4.45
C PRO A 293 27.75 1.05 3.25
N GLU A 294 28.18 2.29 3.47
CA GLU A 294 28.58 3.21 2.40
C GLU A 294 29.60 2.61 1.44
N ALA A 295 30.62 1.90 1.96
CA ALA A 295 31.64 1.27 1.14
C ALA A 295 31.12 0.16 0.21
N LEU A 296 29.93 -0.38 0.47
CA LEU A 296 29.31 -1.45 -0.31
C LEU A 296 28.16 -0.94 -1.20
N ARG A 297 27.83 0.35 -1.13
CA ARG A 297 26.68 0.92 -1.79
C ARG A 297 26.78 0.80 -3.32
N GLU A 298 27.86 1.25 -3.92
CA GLU A 298 28.12 1.13 -5.36
C GLU A 298 28.18 -0.33 -5.84
N PRO A 299 28.92 -1.24 -5.19
CA PRO A 299 28.90 -2.65 -5.56
C PRO A 299 27.50 -3.29 -5.55
N VAL A 300 26.69 -3.05 -4.51
CA VAL A 300 25.33 -3.61 -4.41
C VAL A 300 24.40 -2.96 -5.44
N LEU A 301 24.54 -1.65 -5.69
CA LEU A 301 23.77 -0.97 -6.74
C LEU A 301 24.08 -1.56 -8.13
N LYS A 302 25.35 -1.86 -8.41
CA LYS A 302 25.75 -2.53 -9.65
C LYS A 302 25.12 -3.91 -9.78
N GLN A 303 25.03 -4.68 -8.69
CA GLN A 303 24.31 -5.96 -8.70
C GLN A 303 22.82 -5.77 -9.01
N LEU A 304 22.18 -4.77 -8.41
CA LEU A 304 20.78 -4.45 -8.74
C LEU A 304 20.61 -4.12 -10.23
N GLU A 305 21.48 -3.28 -10.78
CA GLU A 305 21.49 -2.96 -12.21
C GLU A 305 21.63 -4.23 -13.08
N ASP A 306 22.57 -5.08 -12.78
CA ASP A 306 22.81 -6.31 -13.53
C ASP A 306 21.61 -7.28 -13.42
N ILE A 307 20.98 -7.37 -12.24
CA ILE A 307 19.75 -8.15 -12.07
C ILE A 307 18.63 -7.60 -12.95
N VAL A 308 18.42 -6.28 -12.98
CA VAL A 308 17.37 -5.66 -13.80
C VAL A 308 17.70 -5.80 -15.28
N MET A 309 18.89 -5.36 -15.69
CA MET A 309 19.21 -5.17 -17.11
C MET A 309 19.64 -6.47 -17.80
N VAL A 310 20.41 -7.33 -17.12
CA VAL A 310 20.97 -8.55 -17.72
C VAL A 310 20.09 -9.74 -17.40
N LYS A 311 19.89 -10.07 -16.12
CA LYS A 311 19.14 -11.25 -15.71
C LYS A 311 17.66 -11.16 -16.12
N ASN A 312 17.02 -10.04 -15.84
CA ASN A 312 15.61 -9.82 -16.14
C ASN A 312 15.36 -9.07 -17.49
N LYS A 313 16.43 -8.81 -18.27
CA LYS A 313 16.35 -8.20 -19.62
C LYS A 313 15.59 -6.87 -19.62
N GLY A 314 15.80 -6.03 -18.61
CA GLY A 314 15.12 -4.75 -18.45
C GLY A 314 13.69 -4.84 -17.92
N HIS A 315 13.22 -6.01 -17.50
CA HIS A 315 11.89 -6.18 -16.92
C HIS A 315 11.92 -6.13 -15.40
N LEU A 316 10.86 -5.57 -14.81
CA LEU A 316 10.65 -5.64 -13.38
C LEU A 316 10.16 -7.04 -12.97
N ASP A 317 10.70 -7.55 -11.86
CA ASP A 317 10.28 -8.79 -11.20
C ASP A 317 10.01 -8.52 -9.72
N THR A 318 9.28 -7.45 -9.47
CA THR A 318 8.76 -7.04 -8.17
C THR A 318 7.24 -7.08 -8.19
N GLY A 319 6.65 -7.29 -7.05
CA GLY A 319 5.21 -7.23 -6.87
C GLY A 319 4.74 -5.80 -6.59
N MET A 320 3.55 -5.70 -6.05
CA MET A 320 2.86 -4.44 -5.82
C MET A 320 3.66 -3.48 -4.91
N LEU A 321 4.11 -3.97 -3.75
CA LEU A 321 4.89 -3.16 -2.79
C LEU A 321 6.35 -3.00 -3.24
N GLY A 322 6.94 -4.08 -3.73
CA GLY A 322 8.33 -4.07 -4.17
C GLY A 322 8.58 -3.13 -5.34
N THR A 323 7.63 -3.01 -6.26
CA THR A 323 7.73 -2.05 -7.36
C THR A 323 7.75 -0.61 -6.83
N TYR A 324 6.90 -0.27 -5.87
CA TYR A 324 6.91 1.04 -5.23
C TYR A 324 8.29 1.37 -4.64
N PHE A 325 8.87 0.46 -3.87
CA PHE A 325 10.19 0.69 -3.25
C PHE A 325 11.37 0.63 -4.24
N LEU A 326 11.25 -0.13 -5.33
CA LEU A 326 12.31 -0.23 -6.33
C LEU A 326 12.48 1.07 -7.12
N ILE A 327 11.40 1.80 -7.37
CA ILE A 327 11.43 3.05 -8.15
C ILE A 327 11.73 4.30 -7.33
N GLN A 328 11.81 4.22 -5.98
CA GLN A 328 12.22 5.31 -5.07
C GLN A 328 13.74 5.46 -5.01
#